data_16cd8b5af6a99b1505a959111aef9afb
#
_entry.id   16cd8b5af6a99b1505a959111aef9afb
#
_cell.length_a   1.000
_cell.length_b   1.000
_cell.length_c   1.000
_cell.angle_alpha   90.00
_cell.angle_beta   90.00
_cell.angle_gamma   90.00
#
_symmetry.space_group_name_H-M   'P 1'
#
loop_
_entity.id
_entity.type
_entity.pdbx_description
1 polymer ?
#
loop_
_entity_poly.entity_id
_entity_poly.type
_entity_poly.pdbx_seq_one_letter_code
_entity_poly.pdbx_strand_id
1 'polypeptide(L)'
;MPRKIVARRSAIHGNGVFAVAPIAKGERVVEYKGRRRTHEEVDADVTGDPDSGHTFLFTLNDEYVIDANHEGGTARWINHSCSPNCEAVLEEADGDDRTKDRVFIEAIRAIKPGEELSYNYGITLEEKHTAELKKIWECRCGSRNCTGTLLQPKTPKKPASKAKKATGAEKTGSKKAAGKKAGVKKGARKAA
;
A
#
# COMPACT_ATOMS: atom_id res chain seq x y z
N MET A 1 1.44 -17.55 -19.74
CA MET A 1 1.27 -16.24 -20.39
C MET A 1 2.62 -15.55 -20.48
N PRO A 2 2.94 -14.81 -21.56
CA PRO A 2 4.20 -14.08 -21.65
C PRO A 2 4.30 -13.03 -20.54
N ARG A 3 5.51 -12.82 -20.05
CA ARG A 3 5.80 -11.86 -18.99
C ARG A 3 5.55 -10.43 -19.49
N LYS A 4 4.62 -9.69 -18.87
CA LYS A 4 4.25 -8.32 -19.29
C LYS A 4 5.07 -7.22 -18.62
N ILE A 5 5.84 -7.55 -17.57
CA ILE A 5 6.59 -6.58 -16.75
C ILE A 5 8.03 -7.03 -16.54
N VAL A 6 8.92 -6.05 -16.30
CA VAL A 6 10.33 -6.26 -15.99
C VAL A 6 10.81 -5.24 -14.95
N ALA A 7 11.63 -5.67 -14.00
CA ALA A 7 12.32 -4.76 -13.08
C ALA A 7 13.63 -4.24 -13.72
N ARG A 8 13.87 -2.93 -13.62
CA ARG A 8 15.10 -2.26 -14.07
C ARG A 8 15.34 -0.97 -13.29
N ARG A 9 16.47 -0.28 -13.49
CA ARG A 9 16.73 1.02 -12.87
C ARG A 9 15.63 2.01 -13.18
N SER A 10 15.21 2.77 -12.16
CA SER A 10 14.18 3.80 -12.24
C SER A 10 14.77 5.19 -12.07
N ALA A 11 14.14 6.18 -12.71
CA ALA A 11 14.45 7.59 -12.48
C ALA A 11 13.80 8.13 -11.18
N ILE A 12 12.79 7.41 -10.63
CA ILE A 12 12.10 7.79 -9.39
C ILE A 12 13.00 7.45 -8.20
N HIS A 13 13.27 6.15 -8.03
CA HIS A 13 14.13 5.65 -6.95
C HIS A 13 14.59 4.21 -7.26
N GLY A 14 15.87 3.93 -7.05
CA GLY A 14 16.47 2.59 -7.10
C GLY A 14 16.07 1.78 -8.35
N ASN A 15 15.32 0.71 -8.14
CA ASN A 15 14.69 -0.08 -9.20
C ASN A 15 13.22 0.32 -9.35
N GLY A 16 12.66 0.08 -10.53
CA GLY A 16 11.25 0.23 -10.85
C GLY A 16 10.77 -0.94 -11.68
N VAL A 17 9.48 -1.07 -11.86
CA VAL A 17 8.85 -2.10 -12.69
C VAL A 17 8.24 -1.44 -13.91
N PHE A 18 8.56 -1.96 -15.09
CA PHE A 18 8.15 -1.39 -16.37
C PHE A 18 7.33 -2.38 -17.18
N ALA A 19 6.32 -1.90 -17.87
CA ALA A 19 5.59 -2.68 -18.84
C ALA A 19 6.46 -3.02 -20.04
N VAL A 20 6.46 -4.27 -20.50
CA VAL A 20 7.11 -4.72 -21.74
C VAL A 20 6.09 -5.12 -22.81
N ALA A 21 4.80 -5.18 -22.43
CA ALA A 21 3.66 -5.39 -23.30
C ALA A 21 2.51 -4.49 -22.84
N PRO A 22 1.49 -4.24 -23.68
CA PRO A 22 0.31 -3.46 -23.28
C PRO A 22 -0.41 -4.13 -22.10
N ILE A 23 -0.81 -3.31 -21.10
CA ILE A 23 -1.61 -3.73 -19.96
C ILE A 23 -2.93 -2.99 -20.03
N ALA A 24 -4.04 -3.70 -19.96
CA ALA A 24 -5.37 -3.11 -20.02
C ALA A 24 -5.78 -2.51 -18.66
N LYS A 25 -6.70 -1.53 -18.67
CA LYS A 25 -7.34 -1.07 -17.42
C LYS A 25 -8.08 -2.24 -16.75
N GLY A 26 -7.93 -2.37 -15.43
CA GLY A 26 -8.51 -3.44 -14.62
C GLY A 26 -7.74 -4.76 -14.70
N GLU A 27 -6.61 -4.80 -15.40
CA GLU A 27 -5.81 -6.02 -15.48
C GLU A 27 -4.99 -6.21 -14.20
N ARG A 28 -5.07 -7.41 -13.60
CA ARG A 28 -4.15 -7.88 -12.55
C ARG A 28 -2.79 -8.12 -13.14
N VAL A 29 -1.82 -7.34 -12.71
CA VAL A 29 -0.48 -7.35 -13.29
C VAL A 29 0.44 -8.32 -12.57
N VAL A 30 0.44 -8.25 -11.23
CA VAL A 30 1.34 -9.03 -10.38
C VAL A 30 0.83 -9.10 -8.95
N GLU A 31 1.11 -10.20 -8.26
CA GLU A 31 0.88 -10.35 -6.83
C GLU A 31 2.03 -9.72 -6.04
N TYR A 32 1.70 -8.98 -4.98
CA TYR A 32 2.68 -8.51 -4.00
C TYR A 32 3.01 -9.64 -3.03
N LYS A 33 4.15 -10.29 -3.24
CA LYS A 33 4.60 -11.46 -2.48
C LYS A 33 5.67 -11.07 -1.46
N GLY A 34 5.72 -11.86 -0.39
CA GLY A 34 6.70 -11.79 0.67
C GLY A 34 6.31 -12.71 1.81
N ARG A 35 7.18 -12.82 2.81
CA ARG A 35 6.92 -13.57 4.02
C ARG A 35 5.80 -12.90 4.83
N ARG A 36 4.83 -13.69 5.33
CA ARG A 36 3.82 -13.19 6.27
C ARG A 36 4.43 -13.09 7.65
N ARG A 37 4.25 -11.91 8.28
CA ARG A 37 4.68 -11.63 9.65
C ARG A 37 3.55 -10.92 10.38
N THR A 38 3.46 -11.09 11.68
CA THR A 38 2.53 -10.29 12.49
C THR A 38 3.03 -8.86 12.62
N HIS A 39 2.14 -7.93 12.97
CA HIS A 39 2.55 -6.55 13.26
C HIS A 39 3.56 -6.50 14.40
N GLU A 40 3.38 -7.32 15.45
CA GLU A 40 4.29 -7.41 16.59
C GLU A 40 5.68 -7.88 16.19
N GLU A 41 5.79 -8.90 15.33
CA GLU A 41 7.08 -9.40 14.82
C GLU A 41 7.82 -8.33 14.01
N VAL A 42 7.09 -7.51 13.22
CA VAL A 42 7.68 -6.43 12.43
C VAL A 42 8.11 -5.27 13.32
N ASP A 43 7.32 -4.91 14.34
CA ASP A 43 7.63 -3.83 15.27
C ASP A 43 8.81 -4.18 16.20
N ALA A 44 8.99 -5.48 16.53
CA ALA A 44 10.13 -5.97 17.30
C ALA A 44 11.43 -6.08 16.48
N ASP A 45 11.34 -6.00 15.15
CA ASP A 45 12.50 -6.14 14.27
C ASP A 45 13.24 -4.81 14.12
N VAL A 46 14.31 -4.66 14.92
CA VAL A 46 15.18 -3.46 14.91
C VAL A 46 16.21 -3.45 13.78
N THR A 47 16.19 -4.47 12.89
CA THR A 47 17.19 -4.57 11.81
C THR A 47 16.92 -3.63 10.63
N GLY A 48 15.71 -3.09 10.53
CA GLY A 48 15.38 -2.07 9.54
C GLY A 48 15.88 -0.69 9.97
N ASP A 49 16.40 0.08 9.01
CA ASP A 49 16.69 1.51 9.22
C ASP A 49 15.41 2.34 9.11
N PRO A 50 14.81 2.79 10.23
CA PRO A 50 13.56 3.54 10.21
C PRO A 50 13.73 4.91 9.52
N ASP A 51 14.95 5.42 9.44
CA ASP A 51 15.27 6.72 8.86
C ASP A 51 15.58 6.65 7.36
N SER A 52 15.62 5.44 6.78
CA SER A 52 15.88 5.25 5.34
C SER A 52 14.74 5.77 4.46
N GLY A 53 13.52 5.93 5.01
CA GLY A 53 12.33 6.27 4.22
C GLY A 53 11.97 5.21 3.17
N HIS A 54 12.54 4.00 3.31
CA HIS A 54 12.36 2.90 2.38
C HIS A 54 11.79 1.67 3.09
N THR A 55 10.77 1.07 2.52
CA THR A 55 10.15 -0.12 3.10
C THR A 55 9.63 -1.05 2.02
N PHE A 56 9.84 -2.34 2.22
CA PHE A 56 9.22 -3.42 1.45
C PHE A 56 8.12 -4.12 2.26
N LEU A 57 7.63 -3.45 3.32
CA LEU A 57 6.54 -3.94 4.15
C LEU A 57 5.21 -3.46 3.59
N PHE A 58 4.26 -4.37 3.48
CA PHE A 58 2.89 -4.08 3.03
C PHE A 58 1.90 -4.59 4.07
N THR A 59 1.06 -3.71 4.64
CA THR A 59 0.00 -4.12 5.56
C THR A 59 -1.03 -4.96 4.81
N LEU A 60 -1.11 -6.25 5.13
CA LEU A 60 -2.05 -7.17 4.50
C LEU A 60 -3.45 -7.02 5.08
N ASN A 61 -3.55 -7.10 6.42
CA ASN A 61 -4.79 -6.96 7.18
C ASN A 61 -4.50 -6.51 8.62
N ASP A 62 -5.47 -6.65 9.53
CA ASP A 62 -5.33 -6.21 10.92
C ASP A 62 -4.31 -7.06 11.72
N GLU A 63 -3.96 -8.27 11.24
CA GLU A 63 -3.07 -9.21 11.94
C GLU A 63 -1.70 -9.32 11.27
N TYR A 64 -1.64 -9.19 9.94
CA TYR A 64 -0.45 -9.57 9.16
C TYR A 64 0.07 -8.45 8.25
N VAL A 65 1.38 -8.51 8.07
CA VAL A 65 2.17 -7.71 7.14
C VAL A 65 2.86 -8.64 6.14
N ILE A 66 2.95 -8.26 4.89
CA ILE A 66 3.80 -8.91 3.90
C ILE A 66 5.17 -8.25 3.94
N ASP A 67 6.19 -8.99 4.35
CA ASP A 67 7.59 -8.57 4.34
C ASP A 67 8.26 -9.05 3.06
N ALA A 68 8.34 -8.17 2.07
CA ALA A 68 8.95 -8.49 0.78
C ALA A 68 10.49 -8.36 0.78
N ASN A 69 11.14 -8.09 1.93
CA ASN A 69 12.57 -8.30 2.07
C ASN A 69 12.90 -9.80 1.98
N HIS A 70 11.97 -10.64 2.43
CA HIS A 70 12.05 -12.09 2.39
C HIS A 70 11.02 -12.65 1.42
N GLU A 71 11.46 -13.49 0.48
CA GLU A 71 10.61 -14.14 -0.53
C GLU A 71 9.85 -13.14 -1.44
N GLY A 72 10.32 -11.90 -1.52
CA GLY A 72 9.68 -10.82 -2.27
C GLY A 72 9.75 -11.04 -3.78
N GLY A 73 8.63 -10.82 -4.46
CA GLY A 73 8.51 -10.87 -5.92
C GLY A 73 8.90 -9.55 -6.61
N THR A 74 8.63 -9.48 -7.92
CA THR A 74 8.90 -8.27 -8.72
C THR A 74 8.11 -7.05 -8.24
N ALA A 75 6.91 -7.25 -7.66
CA ALA A 75 6.04 -6.16 -7.21
C ALA A 75 6.67 -5.23 -6.16
N ARG A 76 7.61 -5.73 -5.35
CA ARG A 76 8.29 -4.93 -4.34
C ARG A 76 9.06 -3.74 -4.91
N TRP A 77 9.42 -3.81 -6.20
CA TRP A 77 10.14 -2.76 -6.91
C TRP A 77 9.23 -1.73 -7.58
N ILE A 78 7.90 -1.86 -7.46
CA ILE A 78 6.98 -0.86 -8.01
C ILE A 78 7.03 0.38 -7.14
N ASN A 79 7.45 1.51 -7.71
CA ASN A 79 7.61 2.77 -7.01
C ASN A 79 6.28 3.44 -6.66
N HIS A 80 6.32 4.34 -5.69
CA HIS A 80 5.20 5.21 -5.37
C HIS A 80 5.02 6.30 -6.43
N SER A 81 3.75 6.68 -6.67
CA SER A 81 3.42 7.92 -7.37
C SER A 81 2.20 8.59 -6.76
N CYS A 82 2.22 9.93 -6.72
CA CYS A 82 1.06 10.74 -6.37
C CYS A 82 0.00 10.79 -7.50
N SER A 83 0.38 10.39 -8.73
CA SER A 83 -0.50 10.16 -9.90
C SER A 83 -0.26 8.75 -10.45
N PRO A 84 -0.69 7.70 -9.74
CA PRO A 84 -0.36 6.33 -10.06
C PRO A 84 -1.10 5.83 -11.31
N ASN A 85 -0.56 4.76 -11.91
CA ASN A 85 -1.23 4.01 -12.98
C ASN A 85 -1.72 2.64 -12.53
N CYS A 86 -1.42 2.26 -11.29
CA CYS A 86 -1.89 1.04 -10.66
C CYS A 86 -2.44 1.34 -9.26
N GLU A 87 -3.16 0.36 -8.71
CA GLU A 87 -3.58 0.32 -7.31
C GLU A 87 -3.32 -1.06 -6.71
N ALA A 88 -3.22 -1.11 -5.39
CA ALA A 88 -3.11 -2.36 -4.66
C ALA A 88 -4.51 -2.81 -4.22
N VAL A 89 -4.89 -4.03 -4.58
CA VAL A 89 -6.19 -4.62 -4.31
C VAL A 89 -6.01 -5.82 -3.38
N LEU A 90 -6.69 -5.77 -2.22
CA LEU A 90 -6.76 -6.89 -1.29
C LEU A 90 -7.79 -7.90 -1.78
N GLU A 91 -7.39 -9.17 -1.85
CA GLU A 91 -8.25 -10.32 -2.03
C GLU A 91 -8.27 -11.11 -0.73
N GLU A 92 -9.40 -11.02 -0.01
CA GLU A 92 -9.61 -11.78 1.21
C GLU A 92 -9.82 -13.25 0.84
N ALA A 93 -9.14 -14.15 1.55
CA ALA A 93 -9.31 -15.58 1.36
C ALA A 93 -10.63 -16.05 1.97
N ASP A 94 -11.18 -17.12 1.43
CA ASP A 94 -12.34 -17.79 2.02
C ASP A 94 -11.94 -18.46 3.34
N GLY A 95 -12.72 -18.21 4.41
CA GLY A 95 -12.51 -18.78 5.75
C GLY A 95 -11.76 -17.86 6.71
N ASP A 96 -11.38 -18.41 7.88
CA ASP A 96 -10.83 -17.63 9.00
C ASP A 96 -9.31 -17.46 8.96
N ASP A 97 -8.62 -18.13 8.04
CA ASP A 97 -7.16 -18.07 7.93
C ASP A 97 -6.71 -16.81 7.18
N ARG A 98 -6.55 -15.72 7.92
CA ARG A 98 -6.14 -14.41 7.41
C ARG A 98 -4.72 -14.37 6.81
N THR A 99 -3.91 -15.41 7.04
CA THR A 99 -2.58 -15.53 6.40
C THR A 99 -2.68 -15.78 4.91
N LYS A 100 -3.84 -16.25 4.43
CA LYS A 100 -4.10 -16.55 3.02
C LYS A 100 -4.59 -15.37 2.20
N ASP A 101 -4.88 -14.25 2.85
CA ASP A 101 -5.20 -13.01 2.14
C ASP A 101 -4.05 -12.65 1.19
N ARG A 102 -4.40 -12.06 0.05
CA ARG A 102 -3.45 -11.75 -1.03
C ARG A 102 -3.61 -10.32 -1.48
N VAL A 103 -2.52 -9.73 -1.94
CA VAL A 103 -2.52 -8.39 -2.52
C VAL A 103 -2.09 -8.48 -3.98
N PHE A 104 -2.88 -7.87 -4.86
CA PHE A 104 -2.57 -7.77 -6.28
C PHE A 104 -2.40 -6.31 -6.68
N ILE A 105 -1.45 -6.08 -7.57
CA ILE A 105 -1.31 -4.78 -8.24
C ILE A 105 -2.14 -4.83 -9.52
N GLU A 106 -3.12 -3.93 -9.62
CA GLU A 106 -4.04 -3.83 -10.75
C GLU A 106 -3.87 -2.48 -11.46
N ALA A 107 -3.99 -2.48 -12.79
CA ALA A 107 -3.90 -1.27 -13.59
C ALA A 107 -5.20 -0.45 -13.50
N ILE A 108 -5.13 0.82 -13.08
CA ILE A 108 -6.29 1.73 -13.03
C ILE A 108 -6.55 2.46 -14.35
N ARG A 109 -5.61 2.38 -15.28
CA ARG A 109 -5.72 2.84 -16.67
C ARG A 109 -4.95 1.91 -17.60
N ALA A 110 -5.10 2.05 -18.89
CA ALA A 110 -4.22 1.38 -19.85
C ALA A 110 -2.77 1.87 -19.68
N ILE A 111 -1.81 0.92 -19.71
CA ILE A 111 -0.37 1.16 -19.57
C ILE A 111 0.31 0.66 -20.85
N LYS A 112 1.12 1.54 -21.45
CA LYS A 112 1.86 1.22 -22.69
C LYS A 112 3.19 0.55 -22.38
N PRO A 113 3.75 -0.25 -23.31
CA PRO A 113 5.12 -0.73 -23.19
C PRO A 113 6.09 0.43 -22.96
N GLY A 114 7.04 0.24 -22.03
CA GLY A 114 8.01 1.25 -21.63
C GLY A 114 7.57 2.14 -20.47
N GLU A 115 6.27 2.22 -20.12
CA GLU A 115 5.82 2.97 -18.95
C GLU A 115 6.23 2.25 -17.65
N GLU A 116 6.64 3.04 -16.66
CA GLU A 116 6.87 2.55 -15.30
C GLU A 116 5.54 2.39 -14.57
N LEU A 117 5.36 1.24 -13.89
CA LEU A 117 4.24 0.99 -13.01
C LEU A 117 4.46 1.71 -11.68
N SER A 118 3.40 2.29 -11.15
CA SER A 118 3.43 2.95 -9.85
C SER A 118 2.08 2.86 -9.16
N TYR A 119 2.09 2.80 -7.82
CA TYR A 119 0.87 2.88 -7.02
C TYR A 119 1.06 3.82 -5.83
N ASN A 120 -0.02 4.27 -5.22
CA ASN A 120 0.06 5.08 -4.01
C ASN A 120 0.29 4.15 -2.80
N TYR A 121 1.42 4.28 -2.14
CA TYR A 121 1.78 3.46 -0.98
C TYR A 121 0.83 3.64 0.21
N GLY A 122 0.17 4.79 0.32
CA GLY A 122 -0.80 5.04 1.37
C GLY A 122 -0.19 5.03 2.78
N ILE A 123 1.08 5.42 2.93
CA ILE A 123 1.80 5.38 4.21
C ILE A 123 1.15 6.33 5.20
N THR A 124 0.71 5.80 6.35
CA THR A 124 0.15 6.56 7.45
C THR A 124 1.01 6.36 8.69
N LEU A 125 1.38 7.46 9.36
CA LEU A 125 2.06 7.45 10.65
C LEU A 125 1.12 8.03 11.70
N GLU A 126 1.13 7.47 12.92
CA GLU A 126 0.30 8.00 14.01
C GLU A 126 0.84 9.34 14.55
N GLU A 127 2.15 9.53 14.51
CA GLU A 127 2.81 10.73 14.94
C GLU A 127 2.58 11.93 13.99
N LYS A 128 2.80 13.15 14.51
CA LYS A 128 2.68 14.38 13.71
C LYS A 128 3.72 14.38 12.58
N HIS A 129 3.29 14.66 11.35
CA HIS A 129 4.17 14.75 10.18
C HIS A 129 5.02 16.03 10.26
N THR A 130 6.20 15.93 10.89
CA THR A 130 7.19 17.03 10.98
C THR A 130 7.88 17.24 9.63
N ALA A 131 8.68 18.30 9.50
CA ALA A 131 9.46 18.55 8.30
C ALA A 131 10.54 17.47 8.09
N GLU A 132 11.12 16.97 9.18
CA GLU A 132 12.12 15.89 9.20
C GLU A 132 11.50 14.59 8.69
N LEU A 133 10.33 14.20 9.22
CA LEU A 133 9.61 13.01 8.74
C LEU A 133 9.24 13.10 7.27
N LYS A 134 8.81 14.28 6.80
CA LYS A 134 8.52 14.47 5.37
C LYS A 134 9.75 14.37 4.50
N LYS A 135 10.92 14.74 5.02
CA LYS A 135 12.20 14.60 4.33
C LYS A 135 12.66 13.14 4.28
N ILE A 136 12.52 12.38 5.38
CA ILE A 136 12.77 10.93 5.42
C ILE A 136 11.88 10.22 4.39
N TRP A 137 10.58 10.57 4.37
CA TRP A 137 9.58 10.01 3.46
C TRP A 137 9.37 10.90 2.22
N GLU A 138 10.46 11.39 1.63
CA GLU A 138 10.39 12.25 0.45
C GLU A 138 9.84 11.50 -0.77
N CYS A 139 8.91 12.13 -1.49
CA CYS A 139 8.39 11.62 -2.75
C CYS A 139 9.12 12.25 -3.93
N ARG A 140 9.68 11.41 -4.80
CA ARG A 140 10.42 11.80 -6.02
C ARG A 140 9.70 11.36 -7.30
N CYS A 141 8.38 11.15 -7.26
CA CYS A 141 7.63 10.61 -8.39
C CYS A 141 7.59 11.51 -9.62
N GLY A 142 7.97 12.78 -9.50
CA GLY A 142 7.98 13.74 -10.61
C GLY A 142 6.62 14.07 -11.19
N SER A 143 5.51 13.60 -10.60
CA SER A 143 4.16 13.91 -11.09
C SER A 143 3.82 15.39 -10.86
N ARG A 144 2.98 15.95 -11.73
CA ARG A 144 2.53 17.35 -11.63
C ARG A 144 1.85 17.67 -10.30
N ASN A 145 1.19 16.69 -9.71
CA ASN A 145 0.47 16.81 -8.43
C ASN A 145 1.23 16.17 -7.27
N CYS A 146 2.57 16.11 -7.36
CA CYS A 146 3.39 15.53 -6.31
C CYS A 146 3.23 16.31 -5.00
N THR A 147 2.95 15.60 -3.91
CA THR A 147 2.81 16.17 -2.57
C THR A 147 4.16 16.40 -1.88
N GLY A 148 5.28 15.96 -2.49
CA GLY A 148 6.61 16.01 -1.94
C GLY A 148 6.88 14.98 -0.83
N THR A 149 5.90 14.14 -0.46
CA THR A 149 6.04 13.12 0.56
C THR A 149 5.22 11.87 0.22
N LEU A 150 5.69 10.70 0.70
CA LEU A 150 4.96 9.43 0.62
C LEU A 150 3.85 9.33 1.68
N LEU A 151 3.88 10.23 2.68
CA LEU A 151 2.94 10.21 3.80
C LEU A 151 1.57 10.73 3.36
N GLN A 152 0.54 9.96 3.69
CA GLN A 152 -0.84 10.38 3.47
C GLN A 152 -1.21 11.56 4.40
N PRO A 153 -1.94 12.57 3.88
CA PRO A 153 -2.50 13.61 4.74
C PRO A 153 -3.34 13.00 5.86
N LYS A 154 -3.16 13.48 7.09
CA LYS A 154 -4.04 13.05 8.19
C LYS A 154 -5.46 13.52 7.89
N THR A 155 -6.39 12.59 7.77
CA THR A 155 -7.81 12.93 7.73
C THR A 155 -8.18 13.56 9.07
N PRO A 156 -8.75 14.76 9.12
CA PRO A 156 -9.21 15.32 10.39
C PRO A 156 -10.19 14.33 11.01
N LYS A 157 -9.95 13.92 12.27
CA LYS A 157 -10.88 13.08 13.03
C LYS A 157 -12.22 13.83 13.02
N LYS A 158 -13.24 13.29 12.37
CA LYS A 158 -14.62 13.76 12.54
C LYS A 158 -14.92 13.76 14.04
N PRO A 159 -15.41 14.87 14.62
CA PRO A 159 -15.82 14.86 16.01
C PRO A 159 -16.84 13.73 16.20
N ALA A 160 -16.62 12.88 17.20
CA ALA A 160 -17.52 11.78 17.51
C ALA A 160 -18.92 12.38 17.68
N SER A 161 -19.82 12.06 16.76
CA SER A 161 -21.23 12.44 16.89
C SER A 161 -21.77 11.75 18.12
N LYS A 162 -22.16 12.55 19.13
CA LYS A 162 -22.87 12.05 20.32
C LYS A 162 -24.05 11.20 19.83
N ALA A 163 -23.98 9.91 20.07
CA ALA A 163 -25.05 8.97 19.77
C ALA A 163 -26.33 9.43 20.50
N LYS A 164 -27.29 9.97 19.77
CA LYS A 164 -28.67 10.08 20.24
C LYS A 164 -29.24 8.68 20.31
N LYS A 165 -29.53 8.25 21.53
CA LYS A 165 -30.28 7.05 21.84
C LYS A 165 -31.64 7.15 21.15
N ALA A 166 -31.87 6.39 20.11
CA ALA A 166 -33.17 6.23 19.48
C ALA A 166 -33.62 4.76 19.66
N THR A 167 -34.70 4.64 20.34
CA THR A 167 -35.51 3.42 20.57
C THR A 167 -36.09 2.92 19.25
N GLY A 168 -35.97 1.62 19.01
CA GLY A 168 -36.85 0.71 18.31
C GLY A 168 -37.35 1.04 16.92
N ALA A 169 -36.94 0.22 15.93
CA ALA A 169 -37.85 -0.48 15.02
C ALA A 169 -37.04 -1.31 14.01
N GLU A 170 -37.36 -2.57 14.02
CA GLU A 170 -36.91 -3.61 13.09
C GLU A 170 -37.37 -3.31 11.65
N LYS A 171 -36.46 -3.41 10.65
CA LYS A 171 -36.82 -3.82 9.28
C LYS A 171 -35.64 -4.31 8.50
N THR A 172 -35.78 -5.50 7.99
CA THR A 172 -34.96 -6.28 7.06
C THR A 172 -34.60 -5.56 5.76
N GLY A 173 -33.40 -5.76 5.24
CA GLY A 173 -33.08 -5.39 3.84
C GLY A 173 -31.62 -5.33 3.46
N SER A 174 -31.16 -6.38 2.81
CA SER A 174 -30.14 -6.45 1.73
C SER A 174 -28.76 -5.81 1.92
N LYS A 175 -27.76 -6.68 2.01
CA LYS A 175 -26.30 -6.38 1.98
C LYS A 175 -25.85 -5.91 0.61
N LYS A 176 -25.22 -4.71 0.55
CA LYS A 176 -24.32 -4.30 -0.54
C LYS A 176 -22.91 -4.26 0.02
N ALA A 177 -22.03 -5.08 -0.54
CA ALA A 177 -20.62 -5.13 -0.18
C ALA A 177 -19.91 -3.84 -0.62
N ALA A 178 -19.29 -3.13 0.31
CA ALA A 178 -18.42 -2.01 0.04
C ALA A 178 -16.97 -2.48 0.16
N GLY A 179 -16.22 -2.45 -0.95
CA GLY A 179 -14.80 -2.77 -0.97
C GLY A 179 -13.99 -1.81 -0.10
N LYS A 180 -13.29 -2.34 0.88
CA LYS A 180 -12.33 -1.60 1.72
C LYS A 180 -11.00 -1.45 0.98
N LYS A 181 -10.52 -0.21 0.84
CA LYS A 181 -9.16 0.07 0.38
C LYS A 181 -8.18 -0.24 1.52
N ALA A 182 -7.19 -1.09 1.24
CA ALA A 182 -6.12 -1.38 2.19
C ALA A 182 -5.12 -0.22 2.22
N GLY A 183 -4.96 0.39 3.38
CA GLY A 183 -3.93 1.41 3.64
C GLY A 183 -2.78 0.80 4.44
N VAL A 184 -1.54 1.16 4.07
CA VAL A 184 -0.35 0.75 4.82
C VAL A 184 -0.28 1.54 6.13
N LYS A 185 -0.38 0.86 7.27
CA LYS A 185 -0.14 1.46 8.59
C LYS A 185 1.28 1.08 9.04
N LYS A 186 2.10 2.05 9.39
CA LYS A 186 3.38 1.83 10.05
C LYS A 186 3.27 2.33 11.49
N GLY A 187 3.38 1.43 12.44
CA GLY A 187 3.58 1.77 13.84
C GLY A 187 5.07 2.07 14.05
N ALA A 188 5.46 3.33 14.15
CA ALA A 188 6.76 3.71 14.64
C ALA A 188 6.63 4.04 16.13
N ARG A 189 6.99 3.09 17.02
CA ARG A 189 7.20 3.40 18.43
C ARG A 189 8.67 3.73 18.63
N LYS A 190 8.91 4.89 19.20
CA LYS A 190 10.19 5.36 19.72
C LYS A 190 10.51 4.54 20.96
N ALA A 191 11.62 3.78 20.95
CA ALA A 191 12.24 3.33 22.18
C ALA A 191 13.01 4.52 22.80
N ALA A 192 12.86 4.65 24.11
CA ALA A 192 13.61 5.61 24.91
C ALA A 192 15.09 5.23 24.98
#